data_82fbe880ecc2027e906c230b9203b308
#
_entry.id   82fbe880ecc2027e906c230b9203b308
#
_cell.length_a   1.000
_cell.length_b   1.000
_cell.length_c   1.000
_cell.angle_alpha   90.00
_cell.angle_beta   90.00
_cell.angle_gamma   90.00
#
_symmetry.space_group_name_H-M   'P 1'
#
loop_
_entity.id
_entity.type
_entity.pdbx_description
1 polymer ?
#
loop_
_entity_poly.entity_id
_entity_poly.type
_entity_poly.pdbx_seq_one_letter_code
_entity_poly.pdbx_strand_id
1 'polypeptide(L)'
;MEGALRRRGRVMTLSVRRLTPDDYDALRALRLESLRLYPECFAADPDQEDAMTKEEWLSRLSTAVSFGGFVDGVLSGMVVFSKPSRPKLAHTGDVGAMYVRDAARGTGLADALMTALIDHASENVEQIQLTVNAENPRAIKFYERHGFRPIGRIPRSLHVGDRYYDDLLMLRAVSTSD
;
A
#
# COMPACT_ATOMS: atom_id res chain seq x y z
N MET A 1 16.91 -1.12 -3.02
CA MET A 1 17.14 -1.77 -4.35
C MET A 1 16.95 -0.71 -5.43
N GLU A 2 17.98 -0.43 -6.23
CA GLU A 2 17.90 0.50 -7.37
C GLU A 2 17.82 -0.29 -8.67
N GLY A 3 16.85 0.04 -9.51
CA GLY A 3 16.70 -0.54 -10.84
C GLY A 3 16.57 0.54 -11.89
N ALA A 4 17.22 0.38 -13.03
CA ALA A 4 17.14 1.29 -14.17
C ALA A 4 16.26 0.68 -15.28
N LEU A 5 15.19 1.36 -15.66
CA LEU A 5 14.30 0.96 -16.77
C LEU A 5 14.34 1.99 -17.90
N ARG A 6 14.30 1.52 -19.16
CA ARG A 6 14.24 2.40 -20.33
C ARG A 6 12.81 2.55 -20.87
N ARG A 7 12.26 3.76 -20.89
CA ARG A 7 11.09 4.12 -21.70
C ARG A 7 11.51 5.25 -22.68
N ARG A 8 11.36 5.03 -23.98
CA ARG A 8 11.60 6.01 -25.06
C ARG A 8 12.95 6.77 -24.92
N GLY A 9 14.06 6.05 -24.68
CA GLY A 9 15.39 6.66 -24.71
C GLY A 9 15.86 7.36 -23.42
N ARG A 10 14.99 7.53 -22.41
CA ARG A 10 15.38 8.04 -21.08
C ARG A 10 15.55 6.88 -20.11
N VAL A 11 16.68 6.82 -19.44
CA VAL A 11 16.89 5.91 -18.31
C VAL A 11 16.14 6.49 -17.11
N MET A 12 15.16 5.76 -16.60
CA MET A 12 14.44 6.13 -15.37
C MET A 12 15.07 5.38 -14.20
N THR A 13 15.37 6.10 -13.14
CA THR A 13 15.86 5.50 -11.90
C THR A 13 14.69 5.17 -10.99
N LEU A 14 14.57 3.89 -10.61
CA LEU A 14 13.59 3.44 -9.64
C LEU A 14 14.30 3.13 -8.33
N SER A 15 13.72 3.57 -7.21
CA SER A 15 14.16 3.17 -5.87
C SER A 15 12.98 3.00 -4.93
N VAL A 16 13.14 2.08 -3.98
CA VAL A 16 12.16 1.85 -2.90
C VAL A 16 12.90 1.89 -1.58
N ARG A 17 12.35 2.66 -0.63
CA ARG A 17 12.87 2.74 0.73
C ARG A 17 11.75 2.98 1.74
N ARG A 18 12.05 2.73 3.01
CA ARG A 18 11.19 3.17 4.11
C ARG A 18 11.10 4.69 4.12
N LEU A 19 9.89 5.21 4.34
CA LEU A 19 9.65 6.63 4.52
C LEU A 19 9.99 7.06 5.95
N THR A 20 10.43 8.30 6.08
CA THR A 20 10.84 8.94 7.34
C THR A 20 10.02 10.21 7.56
N PRO A 21 10.10 10.85 8.73
CA PRO A 21 9.48 12.16 8.97
C PRO A 21 9.80 13.24 7.91
N ASP A 22 10.97 13.18 7.30
CA ASP A 22 11.39 14.14 6.26
C ASP A 22 10.56 13.99 4.96
N ASP A 23 9.91 12.85 4.76
CA ASP A 23 9.06 12.58 3.60
C ASP A 23 7.60 13.05 3.79
N TYR A 24 7.27 13.67 4.94
CA TYR A 24 5.91 14.01 5.32
C TYR A 24 5.12 14.73 4.22
N ASP A 25 5.67 15.81 3.67
CA ASP A 25 4.95 16.64 2.68
C ASP A 25 4.65 15.86 1.41
N ALA A 26 5.62 15.09 0.93
CA ALA A 26 5.47 14.26 -0.27
C ALA A 26 4.49 13.09 -0.03
N LEU A 27 4.55 12.45 1.15
CA LEU A 27 3.65 11.37 1.52
C LEU A 27 2.20 11.87 1.65
N ARG A 28 1.99 12.98 2.37
CA ARG A 28 0.66 13.59 2.52
C ARG A 28 0.06 13.93 1.16
N ALA A 29 0.81 14.58 0.29
CA ALA A 29 0.35 14.92 -1.06
C ALA A 29 -0.03 13.66 -1.86
N LEU A 30 0.82 12.62 -1.86
CA LEU A 30 0.56 11.37 -2.58
C LEU A 30 -0.66 10.62 -2.02
N ARG A 31 -0.82 10.63 -0.69
CA ARG A 31 -1.96 9.99 -0.03
C ARG A 31 -3.28 10.69 -0.36
N LEU A 32 -3.35 11.99 -0.22
CA LEU A 32 -4.55 12.76 -0.57
C LEU A 32 -4.89 12.64 -2.06
N GLU A 33 -3.89 12.61 -2.94
CA GLU A 33 -4.07 12.32 -4.36
C GLU A 33 -4.74 10.95 -4.55
N SER A 34 -4.24 9.90 -3.90
CA SER A 34 -4.80 8.55 -4.01
C SER A 34 -6.25 8.44 -3.56
N LEU A 35 -6.60 9.09 -2.44
CA LEU A 35 -7.94 9.08 -1.87
C LEU A 35 -8.95 9.83 -2.76
N ARG A 36 -8.53 10.95 -3.34
CA ARG A 36 -9.40 11.75 -4.22
C ARG A 36 -9.61 11.11 -5.59
N LEU A 37 -8.59 10.44 -6.13
CA LEU A 37 -8.68 9.81 -7.46
C LEU A 37 -9.36 8.43 -7.43
N TYR A 38 -9.29 7.71 -6.31
CA TYR A 38 -9.77 6.33 -6.20
C TYR A 38 -10.51 6.10 -4.88
N PRO A 39 -11.58 6.87 -4.61
CA PRO A 39 -12.31 6.78 -3.33
C PRO A 39 -12.88 5.38 -3.07
N GLU A 40 -13.22 4.63 -4.11
CA GLU A 40 -13.75 3.26 -4.02
C GLU A 40 -12.68 2.21 -3.65
N CYS A 41 -11.40 2.61 -3.59
CA CYS A 41 -10.30 1.70 -3.27
C CYS A 41 -9.78 1.85 -1.84
N PHE A 42 -10.25 2.87 -1.10
CA PHE A 42 -9.71 3.21 0.22
C PHE A 42 -10.83 3.53 1.20
N ALA A 43 -10.73 2.98 2.41
CA ALA A 43 -11.70 3.26 3.48
C ALA A 43 -11.52 4.64 4.13
N ALA A 44 -10.35 5.26 3.98
CA ALA A 44 -10.07 6.57 4.56
C ALA A 44 -10.71 7.68 3.72
N ASP A 45 -11.22 8.70 4.42
CA ASP A 45 -11.81 9.88 3.81
C ASP A 45 -10.76 10.96 3.54
N PRO A 46 -10.71 11.57 2.33
CA PRO A 46 -9.69 12.56 1.98
C PRO A 46 -9.78 13.84 2.82
N ASP A 47 -10.99 14.30 3.17
CA ASP A 47 -11.15 15.54 3.94
C ASP A 47 -10.76 15.33 5.41
N GLN A 48 -11.03 14.15 5.97
CA GLN A 48 -10.56 13.79 7.30
C GLN A 48 -9.03 13.70 7.34
N GLU A 49 -8.40 13.07 6.36
CA GLU A 49 -6.93 12.99 6.31
C GLU A 49 -6.29 14.36 6.00
N ASP A 50 -6.93 15.20 5.20
CA ASP A 50 -6.44 16.57 4.93
C ASP A 50 -6.48 17.46 6.16
N ALA A 51 -7.49 17.29 7.04
CA ALA A 51 -7.64 18.01 8.31
C ALA A 51 -6.67 17.55 9.41
N MET A 52 -5.96 16.43 9.24
CA MET A 52 -5.00 15.96 10.24
C MET A 52 -3.81 16.90 10.38
N THR A 53 -3.38 17.09 11.62
CA THR A 53 -2.16 17.85 11.95
C THR A 53 -0.89 17.10 11.49
N LYS A 54 0.21 17.83 11.40
CA LYS A 54 1.51 17.22 11.09
C LYS A 54 1.91 16.20 12.15
N GLU A 55 1.63 16.46 13.41
CA GLU A 55 1.93 15.58 14.55
C GLU A 55 1.20 14.25 14.42
N GLU A 56 -0.07 14.27 14.02
CA GLU A 56 -0.86 13.04 13.78
C GLU A 56 -0.30 12.22 12.62
N TRP A 57 0.12 12.86 11.53
CA TRP A 57 0.80 12.20 10.41
C TRP A 57 2.14 11.57 10.84
N LEU A 58 2.95 12.30 11.62
CA LEU A 58 4.23 11.78 12.11
C LEU A 58 4.02 10.63 13.08
N SER A 59 2.97 10.67 13.90
CA SER A 59 2.57 9.56 14.77
C SER A 59 2.24 8.30 13.96
N ARG A 60 1.49 8.43 12.85
CA ARG A 60 1.23 7.30 11.94
C ARG A 60 2.52 6.70 11.35
N LEU A 61 3.46 7.54 10.92
CA LEU A 61 4.76 7.09 10.40
C LEU A 61 5.61 6.36 11.46
N SER A 62 5.39 6.66 12.75
CA SER A 62 6.10 5.97 13.84
C SER A 62 5.47 4.65 14.24
N THR A 63 4.15 4.48 14.05
CA THR A 63 3.39 3.29 14.47
C THR A 63 3.21 2.25 13.36
N ALA A 64 3.40 2.63 12.12
CA ALA A 64 3.34 1.76 10.95
C ALA A 64 4.59 1.91 10.08
N VAL A 65 4.92 0.89 9.32
CA VAL A 65 6.05 0.94 8.37
C VAL A 65 5.53 1.33 7.00
N SER A 66 5.90 2.52 6.55
CA SER A 66 5.54 3.02 5.23
C SER A 66 6.72 2.91 4.28
N PHE A 67 6.52 2.27 3.13
CA PHE A 67 7.49 2.24 2.03
C PHE A 67 7.08 3.22 0.95
N GLY A 68 8.04 4.01 0.48
CA GLY A 68 7.90 4.91 -0.65
C GLY A 68 8.63 4.39 -1.88
N GLY A 69 7.97 4.50 -3.02
CA GLY A 69 8.54 4.20 -4.32
C GLY A 69 8.82 5.48 -5.09
N PHE A 70 10.06 5.64 -5.56
CA PHE A 70 10.53 6.85 -6.20
C PHE A 70 10.87 6.59 -7.68
N VAL A 71 10.50 7.55 -8.52
CA VAL A 71 10.89 7.60 -9.93
C VAL A 71 11.67 8.89 -10.14
N ASP A 72 12.93 8.80 -10.57
CA ASP A 72 13.85 9.94 -10.73
C ASP A 72 13.88 10.84 -9.47
N GLY A 73 13.85 10.24 -8.28
CA GLY A 73 13.85 10.93 -6.98
C GLY A 73 12.49 11.47 -6.52
N VAL A 74 11.44 11.37 -7.33
CA VAL A 74 10.09 11.85 -6.99
C VAL A 74 9.26 10.70 -6.40
N LEU A 75 8.69 10.88 -5.20
CA LEU A 75 7.79 9.91 -4.57
C LEU A 75 6.56 9.69 -5.48
N SER A 76 6.44 8.49 -6.02
CA SER A 76 5.46 8.12 -7.06
C SER A 76 4.62 6.89 -6.70
N GLY A 77 4.89 6.28 -5.55
CA GLY A 77 4.12 5.16 -5.02
C GLY A 77 4.34 5.00 -3.53
N MET A 78 3.41 4.30 -2.88
CA MET A 78 3.48 4.00 -1.45
C MET A 78 2.79 2.68 -1.14
N VAL A 79 3.18 2.05 -0.03
CA VAL A 79 2.49 0.95 0.61
C VAL A 79 2.78 0.98 2.11
N VAL A 80 1.83 0.58 2.93
CA VAL A 80 1.94 0.61 4.40
C VAL A 80 1.76 -0.80 4.96
N PHE A 81 2.66 -1.18 5.86
CA PHE A 81 2.55 -2.35 6.71
C PHE A 81 2.25 -1.91 8.13
N SER A 82 1.24 -2.51 8.76
CA SER A 82 0.92 -2.28 10.16
C SER A 82 0.66 -3.59 10.89
N LYS A 83 0.89 -3.58 12.22
CA LYS A 83 0.59 -4.73 13.09
C LYS A 83 -0.55 -4.38 14.05
N PRO A 84 -1.49 -5.30 14.26
CA PRO A 84 -2.48 -5.14 15.32
C PRO A 84 -1.80 -5.00 16.69
N SER A 85 -2.33 -4.12 17.53
CA SER A 85 -1.81 -3.92 18.90
C SER A 85 -2.16 -5.06 19.86
N ARG A 86 -3.08 -5.95 19.49
CA ARG A 86 -3.53 -7.06 20.33
C ARG A 86 -2.53 -8.23 20.26
N PRO A 87 -1.98 -8.71 21.41
CA PRO A 87 -0.95 -9.76 21.42
C PRO A 87 -1.33 -11.04 20.68
N LYS A 88 -2.60 -11.46 20.77
CA LYS A 88 -3.10 -12.67 20.08
C LYS A 88 -3.17 -12.54 18.55
N LEU A 89 -3.02 -11.34 18.01
CA LEU A 89 -2.98 -11.06 16.59
C LEU A 89 -1.56 -10.66 16.10
N ALA A 90 -0.56 -10.71 16.99
CA ALA A 90 0.80 -10.23 16.69
C ALA A 90 1.51 -11.00 15.57
N HIS A 91 1.00 -12.21 15.23
CA HIS A 91 1.49 -13.02 14.11
C HIS A 91 0.94 -12.59 12.75
N THR A 92 0.00 -11.63 12.72
CA THR A 92 -0.62 -11.11 11.49
C THR A 92 -0.25 -9.66 11.25
N GLY A 93 0.02 -9.29 10.01
CA GLY A 93 0.20 -7.91 9.58
C GLY A 93 -0.87 -7.50 8.58
N ASP A 94 -1.19 -6.21 8.55
CA ASP A 94 -2.11 -5.61 7.60
C ASP A 94 -1.33 -4.82 6.54
N VAL A 95 -1.70 -5.02 5.26
CA VAL A 95 -1.18 -4.28 4.11
C VAL A 95 -2.23 -3.26 3.70
N GLY A 96 -1.86 -1.98 3.67
CA GLY A 96 -2.75 -0.90 3.31
C GLY A 96 -2.10 0.17 2.44
N ALA A 97 -2.88 1.14 2.04
CA ALA A 97 -2.45 2.35 1.32
C ALA A 97 -1.59 2.06 0.06
N MET A 98 -1.79 0.91 -0.60
CA MET A 98 -1.06 0.59 -1.83
C MET A 98 -1.54 1.49 -2.97
N TYR A 99 -0.63 2.34 -3.44
CA TYR A 99 -0.90 3.26 -4.55
C TYR A 99 0.35 3.50 -5.37
N VAL A 100 0.19 3.59 -6.68
CA VAL A 100 1.23 4.03 -7.63
C VAL A 100 0.60 4.97 -8.63
N ARG A 101 1.18 6.17 -8.78
CA ARG A 101 0.76 7.16 -9.79
C ARG A 101 0.66 6.56 -11.18
N ASP A 102 -0.32 6.96 -11.95
CA ASP A 102 -0.56 6.45 -13.30
C ASP A 102 0.67 6.56 -14.20
N ALA A 103 1.40 7.68 -14.11
CA ALA A 103 2.63 7.89 -14.87
C ALA A 103 3.75 6.88 -14.53
N ALA A 104 3.73 6.30 -13.33
CA ALA A 104 4.71 5.32 -12.86
C ALA A 104 4.23 3.86 -13.02
N ARG A 105 2.99 3.65 -13.47
CA ARG A 105 2.46 2.30 -13.71
C ARG A 105 3.19 1.62 -14.88
N GLY A 106 3.38 0.31 -14.75
CA GLY A 106 4.09 -0.50 -15.76
C GLY A 106 5.60 -0.31 -15.76
N THR A 107 6.18 0.38 -14.76
CA THR A 107 7.63 0.52 -14.59
C THR A 107 8.25 -0.54 -13.68
N GLY A 108 7.44 -1.38 -13.03
CA GLY A 108 7.88 -2.32 -11.99
C GLY A 108 7.87 -1.73 -10.57
N LEU A 109 7.51 -0.44 -10.40
CA LEU A 109 7.52 0.22 -9.10
C LEU A 109 6.56 -0.44 -8.09
N ALA A 110 5.36 -0.85 -8.55
CA ALA A 110 4.39 -1.54 -7.69
C ALA A 110 4.94 -2.88 -7.18
N ASP A 111 5.58 -3.66 -8.07
CA ASP A 111 6.18 -4.94 -7.71
C ASP A 111 7.35 -4.74 -6.72
N ALA A 112 8.18 -3.73 -6.94
CA ALA A 112 9.27 -3.38 -6.02
C ALA A 112 8.78 -2.95 -4.63
N LEU A 113 7.71 -2.15 -4.54
CA LEU A 113 7.07 -1.76 -3.28
C LEU A 113 6.52 -2.97 -2.53
N MET A 114 5.79 -3.85 -3.23
CA MET A 114 5.22 -5.04 -2.62
C MET A 114 6.31 -6.01 -2.15
N THR A 115 7.37 -6.19 -2.92
CA THR A 115 8.53 -7.00 -2.52
C THR A 115 9.16 -6.47 -1.24
N ALA A 116 9.45 -5.16 -1.17
CA ALA A 116 10.03 -4.56 0.03
C ALA A 116 9.15 -4.71 1.28
N LEU A 117 7.81 -4.62 1.11
CA LEU A 117 6.88 -4.86 2.21
C LEU A 117 6.87 -6.32 2.64
N ILE A 118 6.85 -7.27 1.69
CA ILE A 118 6.82 -8.70 1.98
C ILE A 118 8.11 -9.13 2.67
N ASP A 119 9.27 -8.65 2.22
CA ASP A 119 10.56 -8.94 2.84
C ASP A 119 10.55 -8.46 4.31
N HIS A 120 10.09 -7.22 4.55
CA HIS A 120 9.94 -6.72 5.91
C HIS A 120 8.94 -7.53 6.75
N ALA A 121 7.80 -7.90 6.17
CA ALA A 121 6.77 -8.66 6.87
C ALA A 121 7.27 -10.06 7.26
N SER A 122 8.04 -10.72 6.41
CA SER A 122 8.58 -12.07 6.66
C SER A 122 9.47 -12.16 7.90
N GLU A 123 10.10 -11.06 8.30
CA GLU A 123 10.91 -10.96 9.50
C GLU A 123 10.09 -10.63 10.77
N ASN A 124 8.82 -10.23 10.62
CA ASN A 124 8.04 -9.63 11.70
C ASN A 124 6.73 -10.34 12.02
N VAL A 125 6.16 -11.11 11.07
CA VAL A 125 4.87 -11.80 11.20
C VAL A 125 4.87 -13.11 10.42
N GLU A 126 3.87 -13.97 10.67
CA GLU A 126 3.72 -15.25 9.97
C GLU A 126 2.85 -15.11 8.71
N GLN A 127 1.94 -14.14 8.72
CA GLN A 127 1.02 -13.90 7.62
C GLN A 127 0.67 -12.42 7.49
N ILE A 128 0.28 -12.01 6.28
CA ILE A 128 -0.23 -10.67 5.98
C ILE A 128 -1.57 -10.75 5.27
N GLN A 129 -2.40 -9.76 5.54
CA GLN A 129 -3.74 -9.66 4.95
C GLN A 129 -3.98 -8.26 4.38
N LEU A 130 -4.93 -8.18 3.47
CA LEU A 130 -5.44 -6.93 2.90
C LEU A 130 -6.89 -7.08 2.47
N THR A 131 -7.57 -5.95 2.29
CA THR A 131 -8.82 -5.88 1.55
C THR A 131 -8.60 -5.17 0.21
N VAL A 132 -9.30 -5.61 -0.82
CA VAL A 132 -9.27 -5.02 -2.16
C VAL A 132 -10.66 -4.97 -2.74
N ASN A 133 -11.01 -3.86 -3.38
CA ASN A 133 -12.29 -3.71 -4.07
C ASN A 133 -12.51 -4.88 -5.04
N ALA A 134 -13.62 -5.60 -4.87
CA ALA A 134 -13.96 -6.79 -5.67
C ALA A 134 -14.17 -6.48 -7.16
N GLU A 135 -14.41 -5.21 -7.50
CA GLU A 135 -14.56 -4.74 -8.88
C GLU A 135 -13.24 -4.23 -9.49
N ASN A 136 -12.10 -4.42 -8.81
CA ASN A 136 -10.78 -4.05 -9.30
C ASN A 136 -9.94 -5.29 -9.69
N PRO A 137 -10.22 -5.92 -10.85
CA PRO A 137 -9.54 -7.13 -11.28
C PRO A 137 -8.03 -6.94 -11.50
N ARG A 138 -7.59 -5.71 -11.78
CA ARG A 138 -6.18 -5.38 -11.93
C ARG A 138 -5.44 -5.50 -10.60
N ALA A 139 -6.00 -4.94 -9.54
CA ALA A 139 -5.41 -5.02 -8.21
C ALA A 139 -5.46 -6.45 -7.67
N ILE A 140 -6.57 -7.16 -7.86
CA ILE A 140 -6.71 -8.57 -7.46
C ILE A 140 -5.61 -9.41 -8.10
N LYS A 141 -5.43 -9.35 -9.44
CA LYS A 141 -4.36 -10.05 -10.15
C LYS A 141 -2.97 -9.64 -9.70
N PHE A 142 -2.77 -8.38 -9.35
CA PHE A 142 -1.50 -7.90 -8.80
C PHE A 142 -1.19 -8.61 -7.47
N TYR A 143 -2.14 -8.65 -6.53
CA TYR A 143 -1.95 -9.34 -5.25
C TYR A 143 -1.80 -10.85 -5.41
N GLU A 144 -2.56 -11.48 -6.32
CA GLU A 144 -2.43 -12.91 -6.62
C GLU A 144 -1.02 -13.27 -7.11
N ARG A 145 -0.43 -12.45 -8.00
CA ARG A 145 0.98 -12.64 -8.45
C ARG A 145 1.99 -12.53 -7.30
N HIS A 146 1.65 -11.77 -6.26
CA HIS A 146 2.45 -11.68 -5.04
C HIS A 146 2.07 -12.72 -3.97
N GLY A 147 1.34 -13.76 -4.34
CA GLY A 147 1.04 -14.92 -3.48
C GLY A 147 -0.11 -14.71 -2.49
N PHE A 148 -0.87 -13.62 -2.60
CA PHE A 148 -2.11 -13.47 -1.84
C PHE A 148 -3.21 -14.32 -2.45
N ARG A 149 -4.08 -14.87 -1.59
CA ARG A 149 -5.25 -15.66 -1.99
C ARG A 149 -6.51 -15.06 -1.40
N PRO A 150 -7.62 -14.96 -2.16
CA PRO A 150 -8.91 -14.58 -1.60
C PRO A 150 -9.36 -15.61 -0.56
N ILE A 151 -9.77 -15.15 0.61
CA ILE A 151 -10.29 -16.00 1.70
C ILE A 151 -11.71 -15.64 2.11
N GLY A 152 -12.23 -14.53 1.61
CA GLY A 152 -13.59 -14.09 1.88
C GLY A 152 -13.99 -12.86 1.09
N ARG A 153 -15.30 -12.61 1.05
CA ARG A 153 -15.89 -11.40 0.48
C ARG A 153 -16.66 -10.66 1.57
N ILE A 154 -16.46 -9.36 1.66
CA ILE A 154 -17.13 -8.46 2.58
C ILE A 154 -18.17 -7.67 1.76
N PRO A 155 -19.45 -8.02 1.82
CA PRO A 155 -20.47 -7.30 1.07
C PRO A 155 -20.66 -5.89 1.64
N ARG A 156 -20.82 -4.90 0.76
CA ARG A 156 -21.06 -3.49 1.12
C ARG A 156 -20.00 -2.94 2.08
N SER A 157 -18.74 -3.30 1.85
CA SER A 157 -17.60 -2.91 2.67
C SER A 157 -17.36 -1.40 2.67
N LEU A 158 -17.52 -0.74 1.53
CA LEU A 158 -17.39 0.70 1.39
C LEU A 158 -18.69 1.33 0.87
N HIS A 159 -18.98 2.54 1.36
CA HIS A 159 -20.08 3.39 0.87
C HIS A 159 -19.48 4.71 0.35
N VAL A 160 -19.53 4.92 -0.95
CA VAL A 160 -18.98 6.12 -1.62
C VAL A 160 -20.08 6.77 -2.45
N GLY A 161 -20.47 7.98 -2.10
CA GLY A 161 -21.64 8.63 -2.68
C GLY A 161 -22.90 7.79 -2.44
N ASP A 162 -23.62 7.44 -3.49
CA ASP A 162 -24.83 6.61 -3.42
C ASP A 162 -24.56 5.12 -3.70
N ARG A 163 -23.29 4.70 -3.77
CA ARG A 163 -22.89 3.35 -4.17
C ARG A 163 -22.17 2.61 -3.05
N TYR A 164 -22.53 1.33 -2.91
CA TYR A 164 -21.79 0.37 -2.07
C TYR A 164 -20.84 -0.47 -2.92
N TYR A 165 -19.68 -0.75 -2.35
CA TYR A 165 -18.67 -1.61 -2.96
C TYR A 165 -18.38 -2.80 -2.02
N ASP A 166 -18.17 -3.96 -2.61
CA ASP A 166 -17.73 -5.15 -1.89
C ASP A 166 -16.20 -5.21 -1.92
N ASP A 167 -15.60 -5.75 -0.86
CA ASP A 167 -14.18 -6.06 -0.83
C ASP A 167 -13.93 -7.57 -0.80
N LEU A 168 -12.82 -7.99 -1.37
CA LEU A 168 -12.22 -9.29 -1.12
C LEU A 168 -11.20 -9.15 0.00
N LEU A 169 -11.31 -10.02 1.01
CA LEU A 169 -10.26 -10.23 1.98
C LEU A 169 -9.26 -11.23 1.40
N MET A 170 -8.00 -10.82 1.32
CA MET A 170 -6.92 -11.65 0.78
C MET A 170 -5.83 -11.87 1.84
N LEU A 171 -5.26 -13.07 1.85
CA LEU A 171 -4.25 -13.51 2.82
C LEU A 171 -3.04 -14.11 2.11
N ARG A 172 -1.85 -13.88 2.68
CA ARG A 172 -0.60 -14.52 2.30
C ARG A 172 0.18 -14.96 3.53
N ALA A 173 0.65 -16.21 3.58
CA ALA A 173 1.71 -16.62 4.52
C ALA A 173 3.06 -16.02 4.08
N VAL A 174 3.85 -15.47 5.01
CA VAL A 174 5.14 -14.83 4.74
C VAL A 174 6.31 -15.50 5.45
N SER A 175 6.08 -16.23 6.55
CA SER A 175 7.07 -17.14 7.10
C SER A 175 6.75 -18.58 6.70
N THR A 176 7.76 -19.36 6.38
CA THR A 176 7.67 -20.81 6.39
C THR A 176 7.73 -21.25 7.85
N SER A 177 6.56 -21.56 8.44
CA SER A 177 6.57 -22.34 9.67
C SER A 177 7.18 -23.70 9.33
N ASP A 178 8.36 -23.97 9.89
CA ASP A 178 8.89 -25.33 9.97
C ASP A 178 8.01 -26.19 10.88
#